data_daf69ec1d668f53a0dd8c8fe17fb3fc9
#
_entry.id   daf69ec1d668f53a0dd8c8fe17fb3fc9
#
_cell.length_a   1.000
_cell.length_b   1.000
_cell.length_c   1.000
_cell.angle_alpha   90.00
_cell.angle_beta   90.00
_cell.angle_gamma   90.00
#
_symmetry.space_group_name_H-M   'P 1'
#
loop_
_entity.id
_entity.type
_entity.pdbx_description
1 polymer ?
#
loop_
_entity_poly.entity_id
_entity_poly.type
_entity_poly.pdbx_seq_one_letter_code
_entity_poly.pdbx_strand_id
1 'polypeptide(L)'
;MSRLEDLPSIGPKLAAALREAGIADADQLAEAGPVEAWRRVHPTFDCLPSLTALAGAARGVRKSELDAETRAELLAVWRAEQG
;
A
#
# COMPACT_ATOMS: atom_id res chain seq x y z
N MET A 1 4.20 17.96 -5.75
CA MET A 1 3.55 16.65 -5.64
C MET A 1 4.60 15.55 -5.54
N SER A 2 4.41 14.62 -4.64
CA SER A 2 5.36 13.52 -4.45
C SER A 2 5.04 12.38 -5.40
N ARG A 3 6.07 11.89 -6.10
CA ARG A 3 5.93 10.73 -6.97
C ARG A 3 5.80 9.47 -6.11
N LEU A 4 5.06 8.49 -6.63
CA LEU A 4 4.90 7.21 -5.92
C LEU A 4 6.25 6.54 -5.65
N GLU A 5 7.16 6.57 -6.63
CA GLU A 5 8.48 5.97 -6.49
C GLU A 5 9.35 6.63 -5.42
N ASP A 6 9.04 7.85 -5.03
CA ASP A 6 9.77 8.56 -3.96
C ASP A 6 9.33 8.12 -2.57
N LEU A 7 8.24 7.37 -2.47
CA LEU A 7 7.75 6.90 -1.18
C LEU A 7 8.53 5.67 -0.71
N PRO A 8 8.74 5.55 0.61
CA PRO A 8 9.38 4.35 1.15
C PRO A 8 8.60 3.09 0.76
N SER A 9 9.30 2.04 0.41
CA SER A 9 8.74 0.71 0.11
C SER A 9 7.95 0.61 -1.19
N ILE A 10 7.84 1.66 -1.98
CA ILE A 10 7.18 1.63 -3.29
C ILE A 10 8.24 1.46 -4.37
N GLY A 11 8.25 0.28 -4.99
CA GLY A 11 9.10 0.02 -6.14
C GLY A 11 8.42 0.41 -7.45
N PRO A 12 9.16 0.35 -8.59
CA PRO A 12 8.59 0.75 -9.88
C PRO A 12 7.38 -0.10 -10.32
N LYS A 13 7.36 -1.38 -9.98
CA LYS A 13 6.24 -2.26 -10.35
C LYS A 13 4.97 -1.90 -9.60
N LEU A 14 5.10 -1.66 -8.30
CA LEU A 14 3.95 -1.28 -7.49
C LEU A 14 3.44 0.11 -7.88
N ALA A 15 4.36 1.03 -8.15
CA ALA A 15 4.00 2.37 -8.62
C ALA A 15 3.21 2.30 -9.94
N ALA A 16 3.65 1.46 -10.88
CA ALA A 16 2.94 1.29 -12.15
C ALA A 16 1.54 0.72 -11.93
N ALA A 17 1.41 -0.27 -11.05
CA ALA A 17 0.10 -0.87 -10.74
C ALA A 17 -0.84 0.15 -10.10
N LEU A 18 -0.33 1.00 -9.22
CA LEU A 18 -1.13 2.06 -8.61
C LEU A 18 -1.63 3.06 -9.65
N ARG A 19 -0.77 3.47 -10.57
CA ARG A 19 -1.16 4.39 -11.64
C ARG A 19 -2.25 3.78 -12.52
N GLU A 20 -2.12 2.52 -12.88
CA GLU A 20 -3.14 1.81 -13.65
C GLU A 20 -4.46 1.72 -12.89
N ALA A 21 -4.40 1.70 -11.57
CA ALA A 21 -5.58 1.65 -10.71
C ALA A 21 -6.18 3.04 -10.42
N GLY A 22 -5.60 4.10 -10.99
CA GLY A 22 -6.10 5.45 -10.81
C GLY A 22 -5.46 6.22 -9.65
N ILE A 23 -4.41 5.69 -9.06
CA ILE A 23 -3.67 6.34 -7.96
C ILE A 23 -2.35 6.85 -8.54
N ALA A 24 -2.28 8.14 -8.83
CA ALA A 24 -1.19 8.71 -9.60
C ALA A 24 -0.03 9.24 -8.75
N ASP A 25 -0.28 9.61 -7.50
CA ASP A 25 0.73 10.23 -6.65
C ASP A 25 0.50 9.90 -5.16
N ALA A 26 1.42 10.41 -4.31
CA ALA A 26 1.36 10.16 -2.89
C ALA A 26 0.10 10.71 -2.23
N ASP A 27 -0.38 11.86 -2.69
CA ASP A 27 -1.57 12.48 -2.12
C ASP A 27 -2.80 11.60 -2.40
N GLN A 28 -2.92 11.07 -3.60
CA GLN A 28 -4.02 10.18 -3.95
C GLN A 28 -3.94 8.87 -3.17
N LEU A 29 -2.73 8.35 -2.94
CA LEU A 29 -2.55 7.16 -2.13
C LEU A 29 -3.00 7.39 -0.69
N ALA A 30 -2.60 8.50 -0.09
CA ALA A 30 -3.00 8.84 1.27
C ALA A 30 -4.51 9.02 1.39
N GLU A 31 -5.12 9.64 0.39
CA GLU A 31 -6.57 9.86 0.36
C GLU A 31 -7.35 8.54 0.26
N ALA A 32 -6.90 7.63 -0.60
CA ALA A 32 -7.54 6.32 -0.76
C ALA A 32 -7.33 5.42 0.45
N GLY A 33 -6.16 5.52 1.07
CA GLY A 33 -5.76 4.65 2.16
C GLY A 33 -5.16 3.33 1.67
N PRO A 34 -4.38 2.65 2.53
CA PRO A 34 -3.63 1.47 2.10
C PRO A 34 -4.51 0.28 1.72
N VAL A 35 -5.61 0.05 2.43
CA VAL A 35 -6.48 -1.10 2.15
C VAL A 35 -7.18 -0.94 0.81
N GLU A 36 -7.72 0.23 0.55
CA GLU A 36 -8.39 0.51 -0.72
C GLU A 36 -7.39 0.45 -1.88
N ALA A 37 -6.21 1.03 -1.71
CA ALA A 37 -5.16 0.99 -2.72
C ALA A 37 -4.76 -0.46 -3.03
N TRP A 38 -4.60 -1.26 -1.98
CA TRP A 38 -4.25 -2.67 -2.11
C TRP A 38 -5.32 -3.45 -2.87
N ARG A 39 -6.58 -3.19 -2.57
CA ARG A 39 -7.69 -3.82 -3.30
C ARG A 39 -7.69 -3.46 -4.77
N ARG A 40 -7.35 -2.23 -5.10
CA ARG A 40 -7.33 -1.76 -6.49
C ARG A 40 -6.20 -2.37 -7.31
N VAL A 41 -5.12 -2.80 -6.69
CA VAL A 41 -4.00 -3.43 -7.41
C VAL A 41 -4.12 -4.95 -7.51
N HIS A 42 -5.20 -5.53 -6.98
CA HIS A 42 -5.48 -6.96 -7.15
C HIS A 42 -5.78 -7.27 -8.63
N PRO A 43 -5.46 -8.46 -9.07
CA PRO A 43 -4.73 -9.52 -8.36
C PRO A 43 -3.21 -9.43 -8.45
N THR A 44 -2.66 -8.40 -9.08
CA THR A 44 -1.23 -8.26 -9.33
C THR A 44 -0.42 -8.26 -8.03
N PHE A 45 -0.92 -7.58 -7.02
CA PHE A 45 -0.29 -7.52 -5.70
C PHE A 45 -1.32 -7.92 -4.64
N ASP A 46 -1.29 -9.17 -4.23
CA ASP A 46 -2.24 -9.71 -3.26
C ASP A 46 -1.59 -10.23 -1.98
N CYS A 47 -0.29 -10.04 -1.82
CA CYS A 47 0.44 -10.55 -0.68
C CYS A 47 0.49 -9.55 0.48
N LEU A 48 0.71 -10.08 1.69
CA LEU A 48 0.83 -9.23 2.89
C LEU A 48 1.94 -8.20 2.79
N PRO A 49 3.14 -8.50 2.27
CA PRO A 49 4.17 -7.48 2.12
C PRO A 49 3.75 -6.29 1.27
N SER A 50 2.97 -6.48 0.22
CA SER A 50 2.48 -5.36 -0.59
C SER A 50 1.51 -4.49 0.18
N LEU A 51 0.63 -5.08 0.99
CA LEU A 51 -0.29 -4.33 1.83
C LEU A 51 0.47 -3.50 2.88
N THR A 52 1.47 -4.09 3.53
CA THR A 52 2.28 -3.36 4.51
C THR A 52 3.11 -2.25 3.86
N ALA A 53 3.61 -2.48 2.65
CA ALA A 53 4.33 -1.45 1.90
C ALA A 53 3.43 -0.26 1.59
N LEU A 54 2.19 -0.51 1.17
CA LEU A 54 1.22 0.54 0.91
C LEU A 54 0.85 1.31 2.18
N ALA A 55 0.71 0.61 3.31
CA ALA A 55 0.41 1.25 4.58
C ALA A 55 1.55 2.17 5.03
N GLY A 56 2.79 1.72 4.90
CA GLY A 56 3.95 2.54 5.21
C GLY A 56 4.03 3.75 4.29
N ALA A 57 3.86 3.55 2.99
CA ALA A 57 3.90 4.61 2.00
C ALA A 57 2.82 5.66 2.24
N ALA A 58 1.60 5.25 2.58
CA ALA A 58 0.50 6.18 2.85
C ALA A 58 0.80 7.08 4.05
N ARG A 59 1.59 6.60 4.99
CA ARG A 59 2.03 7.38 6.16
C ARG A 59 3.36 8.10 5.95
N GLY A 60 4.04 7.84 4.83
CA GLY A 60 5.35 8.40 4.56
C GLY A 60 6.47 7.77 5.36
N VAL A 61 6.29 6.53 5.83
CA VAL A 61 7.30 5.80 6.60
C VAL A 61 7.56 4.44 5.95
N ARG A 62 8.66 3.80 6.34
CA ARG A 62 8.98 2.45 5.86
C ARG A 62 8.03 1.45 6.51
N LYS A 63 7.77 0.33 5.82
CA LYS A 63 6.90 -0.71 6.38
C LYS A 63 7.43 -1.26 7.71
N SER A 64 8.75 -1.27 7.91
CA SER A 64 9.36 -1.72 9.17
C SER A 64 9.11 -0.75 10.33
N GLU A 65 8.70 0.48 10.04
CA GLU A 65 8.43 1.49 11.05
C GLU A 65 6.97 1.49 11.51
N LEU A 66 6.13 0.65 10.91
CA LEU A 66 4.74 0.52 11.34
C LEU A 66 4.68 -0.11 12.73
N ASP A 67 3.78 0.38 13.58
CA ASP A 67 3.64 -0.16 14.93
C ASP A 67 2.96 -1.53 14.91
N ALA A 68 3.04 -2.24 16.04
CA ALA A 68 2.50 -3.60 16.15
C ALA A 68 0.99 -3.63 15.96
N GLU A 69 0.29 -2.63 16.45
CA GLU A 69 -1.16 -2.54 16.32
C GLU A 69 -1.58 -2.40 14.86
N THR A 70 -0.92 -1.51 14.12
CA THR A 70 -1.18 -1.33 12.70
C THR A 70 -0.89 -2.60 11.92
N ARG A 71 0.23 -3.26 12.22
CA ARG A 71 0.57 -4.53 11.55
C ARG A 71 -0.46 -5.61 11.82
N ALA A 72 -0.97 -5.68 13.04
CA ALA A 72 -2.01 -6.65 13.39
C ALA A 72 -3.30 -6.39 12.61
N GLU A 73 -3.68 -5.13 12.46
CA GLU A 73 -4.85 -4.75 11.68
C GLU A 73 -4.69 -5.13 10.21
N LEU A 74 -3.52 -4.87 9.63
CA LEU A 74 -3.24 -5.22 8.24
C LEU A 74 -3.25 -6.72 8.03
N LEU A 75 -2.69 -7.49 8.97
CA LEU A 75 -2.71 -8.94 8.91
C LEU A 75 -4.15 -9.47 8.95
N ALA A 76 -5.00 -8.89 9.78
CA ALA A 76 -6.41 -9.28 9.85
C ALA A 76 -7.12 -9.00 8.52
N VAL A 77 -6.86 -7.86 7.90
CA VAL A 77 -7.43 -7.52 6.59
C VAL A 77 -6.96 -8.52 5.54
N TRP A 78 -5.66 -8.81 5.52
CA TRP A 78 -5.10 -9.75 4.55
C TRP A 78 -5.72 -11.14 4.69
N ARG A 79 -5.84 -11.63 5.92
CA ARG A 79 -6.46 -12.94 6.19
C ARG A 79 -7.92 -12.99 5.75
N ALA A 80 -8.66 -11.91 5.98
CA ALA A 80 -10.05 -11.83 5.57
C ALA A 80 -10.20 -11.90 4.05
N GLU A 81 -9.27 -11.30 3.31
CA GLU A 81 -9.31 -11.34 1.85
C GLU A 81 -8.89 -12.72 1.29
N GLN A 82 -8.10 -13.48 2.04
CA GLN A 82 -7.67 -14.82 1.63
C GLN A 82 -8.77 -15.88 1.90
N GLY A 83 -9.56 -15.61 2.89
CA GLY A 83 -10.58 -16.54 3.32
C GLY A 83 -11.83 -16.47 2.55
#